data_61fb4f562966ca3baf33a80ce61a2df8
#
_entry.id   61fb4f562966ca3baf33a80ce61a2df8
#
_cell.length_a   1.000
_cell.length_b   1.000
_cell.length_c   1.000
_cell.angle_alpha   90.00
_cell.angle_beta   90.00
_cell.angle_gamma   90.00
#
_symmetry.space_group_name_H-M   'P 1'
#
loop_
_entity.id
_entity.type
_entity.pdbx_description
1 polymer ?
#
loop_
_entity_poly.entity_id
_entity_poly.type
_entity_poly.pdbx_seq_one_letter_code
_entity_poly.pdbx_strand_id
1 'polypeptide(L)'
;WFPLETEADAARYLEEHYLDYYRRPSGCRYAICLRENDRPIGYLHVDDGESHDLGYALARPSWGRGYMTEAAAAVVERLRADGLPFLTATHDADNPKSGAVMERIGMTYRYSYEELWQPKNRLVIFRMYQMDLNGTWPTYRAYWDRWPRHWV
;
A
#
# COMPACT_ATOMS: atom_id res chain seq x y z
N TRP A 1 5.39 -3.18 -11.40
CA TRP A 1 6.29 -2.05 -11.53
C TRP A 1 7.07 -2.16 -12.83
N PHE A 2 7.03 -1.12 -13.65
CA PHE A 2 8.01 -0.93 -14.71
C PHE A 2 9.31 -0.42 -14.09
N PRO A 3 10.47 -0.97 -14.42
CA PRO A 3 11.73 -0.34 -14.07
C PRO A 3 11.78 1.03 -14.75
N LEU A 4 12.15 2.07 -14.00
CA LEU A 4 12.45 3.38 -14.55
C LEU A 4 13.88 3.29 -15.13
N GLU A 5 14.03 3.61 -16.41
CA GLU A 5 15.28 3.37 -17.13
C GLU A 5 16.28 4.53 -16.97
N THR A 6 15.76 5.74 -16.75
CA THR A 6 16.58 6.95 -16.63
C THR A 6 16.22 7.79 -15.40
N GLU A 7 17.11 8.68 -14.97
CA GLU A 7 16.81 9.68 -13.93
C GLU A 7 15.66 10.61 -14.35
N ALA A 8 15.57 10.95 -15.63
CA ALA A 8 14.48 11.78 -16.14
C ALA A 8 13.12 11.06 -16.01
N ASP A 9 13.07 9.74 -16.26
CA ASP A 9 11.86 8.96 -16.04
C ASP A 9 11.50 8.90 -14.56
N ALA A 10 12.50 8.75 -13.69
CA ALA A 10 12.29 8.74 -12.25
C ALA A 10 11.79 10.11 -11.75
N ALA A 11 12.36 11.22 -12.24
CA ALA A 11 11.93 12.56 -11.89
C ALA A 11 10.49 12.83 -12.34
N ARG A 12 10.15 12.49 -13.59
CA ARG A 12 8.79 12.62 -14.11
C ARG A 12 7.80 11.77 -13.33
N TYR A 13 8.13 10.51 -13.05
CA TYR A 13 7.30 9.64 -12.25
C TYR A 13 7.05 10.19 -10.84
N LEU A 14 8.09 10.75 -10.21
CA LEU A 14 7.99 11.38 -8.90
C LEU A 14 7.06 12.60 -8.96
N GLU A 15 7.22 13.46 -9.96
CA GLU A 15 6.36 14.64 -10.13
C GLU A 15 4.89 14.24 -10.29
N GLU A 16 4.59 13.38 -11.27
CA GLU A 16 3.21 13.01 -11.65
C GLU A 16 2.50 12.18 -10.56
N HIS A 17 3.21 11.29 -9.88
CA HIS A 17 2.60 10.30 -8.97
C HIS A 17 2.75 10.65 -7.49
N TYR A 18 3.65 11.58 -7.15
CA TYR A 18 3.89 11.96 -5.75
C TYR A 18 3.71 13.45 -5.51
N LEU A 19 4.45 14.32 -6.20
CA LEU A 19 4.44 15.74 -5.89
C LEU A 19 3.09 16.40 -6.24
N ASP A 20 2.46 16.01 -7.36
CA ASP A 20 1.12 16.46 -7.70
C ASP A 20 0.05 15.98 -6.71
N TYR A 21 0.31 14.87 -6.05
CA TYR A 21 -0.60 14.32 -5.03
C TYR A 21 -0.68 15.19 -3.78
N TYR A 22 0.42 15.87 -3.39
CA TYR A 22 0.41 16.80 -2.25
C TYR A 22 -0.47 18.04 -2.46
N ARG A 23 -0.91 18.28 -3.69
CA ARG A 23 -1.88 19.34 -4.00
C ARG A 23 -3.32 18.93 -3.79
N ARG A 24 -3.58 17.65 -3.53
CA ARG A 24 -4.93 17.08 -3.34
C ARG A 24 -5.33 17.11 -1.87
N PRO A 25 -6.64 17.27 -1.57
CA PRO A 25 -7.11 17.36 -0.18
C PRO A 25 -7.14 16.02 0.56
N SER A 26 -7.02 14.89 -0.14
CA SER A 26 -7.17 13.54 0.40
C SER A 26 -6.06 12.60 -0.07
N GLY A 27 -5.87 11.50 0.67
CA GLY A 27 -4.78 10.57 0.46
C GLY A 27 -3.45 11.04 1.05
N CYS A 28 -2.49 10.17 1.12
CA CYS A 28 -1.16 10.52 1.60
C CYS A 28 -0.08 9.78 0.82
N ARG A 29 1.08 10.44 0.67
CA ARG A 29 2.28 9.83 0.08
C ARG A 29 3.48 10.30 0.87
N TYR A 30 4.23 9.36 1.43
CA TYR A 30 5.37 9.66 2.29
C TYR A 30 6.63 8.93 1.84
N ALA A 31 7.75 9.61 1.84
CA ALA A 31 9.05 8.96 1.85
C ALA A 31 9.36 8.49 3.29
N ILE A 32 9.90 7.28 3.40
CA ILE A 32 10.41 6.77 4.68
C ILE A 32 11.90 7.04 4.71
N CYS A 33 12.34 7.87 5.66
CA CYS A 33 13.73 8.28 5.80
C CYS A 33 14.34 7.81 7.13
N LEU A 34 15.64 7.55 7.13
CA LEU A 34 16.38 7.30 8.36
C LEU A 34 16.59 8.62 9.11
N ARG A 35 16.30 8.65 10.40
CA ARG A 35 16.43 9.86 11.23
C ARG A 35 17.85 10.41 11.32
N GLU A 36 18.85 9.55 11.21
CA GLU A 36 20.26 9.88 11.37
C GLU A 36 20.86 10.67 10.20
N ASN A 37 20.24 10.62 9.02
CA ASN A 37 20.83 11.22 7.81
C ASN A 37 19.81 11.64 6.76
N ASP A 38 18.51 11.60 7.09
CA ASP A 38 17.37 11.88 6.19
C ASP A 38 17.38 11.08 4.88
N ARG A 39 18.16 9.98 4.84
CA ARG A 39 18.26 9.15 3.65
C ARG A 39 16.95 8.40 3.42
N PRO A 40 16.31 8.56 2.24
CA PRO A 40 15.12 7.80 1.90
C PRO A 40 15.46 6.32 1.71
N ILE A 41 14.71 5.46 2.36
CA ILE A 41 14.84 3.99 2.32
C ILE A 41 13.60 3.30 1.77
N GLY A 42 12.53 4.04 1.53
CA GLY A 42 11.28 3.50 1.00
C GLY A 42 10.20 4.56 0.92
N TYR A 43 8.99 4.10 0.65
CA TYR A 43 7.81 4.96 0.60
C TYR A 43 6.58 4.21 1.11
N LEU A 44 5.58 4.98 1.45
CA LEU A 44 4.24 4.54 1.81
C LEU A 44 3.23 5.52 1.24
N HIS A 45 2.12 5.01 0.73
CA HIS A 45 1.01 5.84 0.28
C HIS A 45 -0.33 5.22 0.64
N VAL A 46 -1.36 6.05 0.71
CA VAL A 46 -2.76 5.64 0.74
C VAL A 46 -3.48 6.41 -0.35
N ASP A 47 -4.17 5.70 -1.22
CA ASP A 47 -4.88 6.29 -2.32
C ASP A 47 -6.19 6.98 -1.85
N ASP A 48 -6.58 8.02 -2.57
CA ASP A 48 -7.81 8.79 -2.32
C ASP A 48 -9.07 8.18 -2.96
N GLY A 49 -8.92 7.02 -3.62
CA GLY A 49 -10.04 6.26 -4.18
C GLY A 49 -10.86 5.53 -3.11
N GLU A 50 -11.98 4.94 -3.51
CA GLU A 50 -12.93 4.22 -2.62
C GLU A 50 -12.30 3.07 -1.83
N SER A 51 -11.21 2.48 -2.32
CA SER A 51 -10.50 1.40 -1.64
C SER A 51 -9.65 1.88 -0.48
N HIS A 52 -9.22 3.14 -0.48
CA HIS A 52 -8.20 3.66 0.43
C HIS A 52 -7.00 2.72 0.52
N ASP A 53 -6.47 2.31 -0.65
CA ASP A 53 -5.46 1.26 -0.74
C ASP A 53 -4.11 1.71 -0.18
N LEU A 54 -3.60 0.96 0.80
CA LEU A 54 -2.30 1.16 1.42
C LEU A 54 -1.22 0.44 0.60
N GLY A 55 -0.41 1.21 -0.10
CA GLY A 55 0.75 0.72 -0.83
C GLY A 55 2.06 1.13 -0.17
N TYR A 56 3.06 0.24 -0.23
CA TYR A 56 4.40 0.53 0.32
C TYR A 56 5.50 -0.29 -0.33
N ALA A 57 6.71 0.25 -0.28
CA ALA A 57 7.92 -0.47 -0.61
C ALA A 57 9.10 0.01 0.24
N LEU A 58 10.07 -0.87 0.45
CA LEU A 58 11.28 -0.60 1.18
C LEU A 58 12.50 -1.13 0.41
N ALA A 59 13.57 -0.39 0.40
CA ALA A 59 14.83 -0.82 -0.17
C ALA A 59 15.33 -2.10 0.53
N ARG A 60 15.79 -3.09 -0.25
CA ARG A 60 16.17 -4.41 0.25
C ARG A 60 17.13 -4.40 1.44
N PRO A 61 18.17 -3.52 1.50
CA PRO A 61 19.06 -3.44 2.67
C PRO A 61 18.36 -3.04 3.98
N SER A 62 17.15 -2.47 3.88
CA SER A 62 16.36 -2.00 5.03
C SER A 62 15.29 -3.00 5.49
N TRP A 63 15.18 -4.16 4.84
CA TRP A 63 14.21 -5.19 5.20
C TRP A 63 14.51 -5.86 6.55
N GLY A 64 13.48 -6.37 7.22
CA GLY A 64 13.60 -7.14 8.46
C GLY A 64 13.95 -6.34 9.71
N ARG A 65 13.99 -5.01 9.62
CA ARG A 65 14.35 -4.09 10.71
C ARG A 65 13.16 -3.40 11.38
N GLY A 66 11.94 -3.72 10.98
CA GLY A 66 10.73 -3.11 11.54
C GLY A 66 10.35 -1.74 10.96
N TYR A 67 11.18 -1.11 10.16
CA TYR A 67 10.95 0.25 9.63
C TYR A 67 9.59 0.43 8.94
N MET A 68 9.18 -0.53 8.10
CA MET A 68 7.88 -0.44 7.44
C MET A 68 6.72 -0.55 8.42
N THR A 69 6.81 -1.45 9.39
CA THR A 69 5.77 -1.61 10.41
C THR A 69 5.63 -0.34 11.26
N GLU A 70 6.76 0.27 11.66
CA GLU A 70 6.77 1.54 12.41
C GLU A 70 6.13 2.68 11.59
N ALA A 71 6.59 2.86 10.34
CA ALA A 71 6.06 3.92 9.47
C ALA A 71 4.57 3.73 9.16
N ALA A 72 4.15 2.50 8.83
CA ALA A 72 2.75 2.22 8.53
C ALA A 72 1.85 2.39 9.78
N ALA A 73 2.30 1.98 10.95
CA ALA A 73 1.55 2.22 12.20
C ALA A 73 1.35 3.71 12.47
N ALA A 74 2.39 4.53 12.29
CA ALA A 74 2.28 5.98 12.46
C ALA A 74 1.29 6.62 11.46
N VAL A 75 1.29 6.15 10.21
CA VAL A 75 0.33 6.63 9.19
C VAL A 75 -1.09 6.19 9.52
N VAL A 76 -1.29 4.96 9.97
CA VAL A 76 -2.60 4.46 10.42
C VAL A 76 -3.18 5.35 11.52
N GLU A 77 -2.40 5.72 12.53
CA GLU A 77 -2.85 6.61 13.60
C GLU A 77 -3.20 8.02 13.08
N ARG A 78 -2.42 8.53 12.14
CA ARG A 78 -2.71 9.80 11.49
C ARG A 78 -4.02 9.75 10.71
N LEU A 79 -4.24 8.73 9.90
CA LEU A 79 -5.45 8.56 9.10
C LEU A 79 -6.69 8.35 9.97
N ARG A 80 -6.54 7.66 11.11
CA ARG A 80 -7.60 7.54 12.11
C ARG A 80 -8.00 8.91 12.67
N ALA A 81 -7.02 9.73 13.01
CA ALA A 81 -7.25 11.09 13.50
C ALA A 81 -7.88 11.99 12.43
N ASP A 82 -7.55 11.79 11.17
CA ASP A 82 -8.13 12.52 10.03
C ASP A 82 -9.54 12.02 9.65
N GLY A 83 -10.07 10.99 10.34
CA GLY A 83 -11.43 10.50 10.15
C GLY A 83 -11.61 9.52 8.99
N LEU A 84 -10.54 8.95 8.44
CA LEU A 84 -10.65 7.96 7.36
C LEU A 84 -11.47 6.75 7.85
N PRO A 85 -12.44 6.22 7.06
CA PRO A 85 -13.33 5.17 7.52
C PRO A 85 -12.62 3.82 7.71
N PHE A 86 -11.87 3.38 6.72
CA PHE A 86 -11.12 2.13 6.70
C PHE A 86 -9.93 2.22 5.75
N LEU A 87 -9.05 1.24 5.83
CA LEU A 87 -7.96 0.98 4.87
C LEU A 87 -8.14 -0.40 4.25
N THR A 88 -7.80 -0.53 2.98
CA THR A 88 -7.48 -1.82 2.35
C THR A 88 -6.00 -1.91 2.02
N ALA A 89 -5.53 -3.11 1.80
CA ALA A 89 -4.22 -3.39 1.21
C ALA A 89 -4.23 -4.74 0.52
N THR A 90 -3.46 -4.87 -0.55
CA THR A 90 -3.29 -6.15 -1.23
C THR A 90 -1.81 -6.52 -1.34
N HIS A 91 -1.52 -7.81 -1.31
CA HIS A 91 -0.19 -8.32 -1.63
C HIS A 91 -0.25 -9.59 -2.46
N ASP A 92 0.76 -9.80 -3.30
CA ASP A 92 1.00 -11.05 -4.00
C ASP A 92 1.20 -12.18 -2.97
N ALA A 93 0.51 -13.28 -3.09
CA ALA A 93 0.64 -14.45 -2.21
C ALA A 93 2.09 -14.96 -2.14
N ASP A 94 2.88 -14.77 -3.22
CA ASP A 94 4.30 -15.07 -3.26
C ASP A 94 5.18 -14.06 -2.50
N ASN A 95 4.57 -12.97 -1.97
CA ASN A 95 5.25 -11.97 -1.13
C ASN A 95 4.70 -11.95 0.32
N PRO A 96 4.88 -13.01 1.10
CA PRO A 96 4.34 -13.10 2.46
C PRO A 96 4.89 -12.04 3.43
N LYS A 97 6.06 -11.46 3.11
CA LYS A 97 6.65 -10.38 3.93
C LYS A 97 5.79 -9.13 3.92
N SER A 98 5.13 -8.83 2.79
CA SER A 98 4.19 -7.72 2.71
C SER A 98 2.96 -8.01 3.58
N GLY A 99 2.34 -9.18 3.46
CA GLY A 99 1.22 -9.57 4.31
C GLY A 99 1.55 -9.50 5.81
N ALA A 100 2.76 -9.92 6.20
CA ALA A 100 3.19 -9.84 7.60
C ALA A 100 3.28 -8.41 8.14
N VAL A 101 3.54 -7.40 7.30
CA VAL A 101 3.43 -5.98 7.72
C VAL A 101 1.98 -5.61 7.97
N MET A 102 1.07 -5.97 7.06
CA MET A 102 -0.37 -5.72 7.19
C MET A 102 -0.92 -6.29 8.49
N GLU A 103 -0.61 -7.55 8.79
CA GLU A 103 -1.02 -8.21 10.03
C GLU A 103 -0.48 -7.51 11.29
N ARG A 104 0.80 -7.11 11.28
CA ARG A 104 1.43 -6.43 12.42
C ARG A 104 0.86 -5.06 12.73
N ILE A 105 0.36 -4.35 11.73
CA ILE A 105 -0.33 -3.07 11.94
C ILE A 105 -1.82 -3.24 12.25
N GLY A 106 -2.33 -4.49 12.33
CA GLY A 106 -3.69 -4.81 12.75
C GLY A 106 -4.70 -5.00 11.62
N MET A 107 -4.26 -5.09 10.36
CA MET A 107 -5.16 -5.43 9.26
C MET A 107 -5.57 -6.91 9.31
N THR A 108 -6.79 -7.20 8.88
CA THR A 108 -7.36 -8.55 8.86
C THR A 108 -7.54 -9.01 7.41
N TYR A 109 -7.09 -10.23 7.13
CA TYR A 109 -7.35 -10.89 5.84
C TYR A 109 -8.86 -11.03 5.60
N ARG A 110 -9.29 -10.76 4.37
CA ARG A 110 -10.71 -10.85 3.98
C ARG A 110 -10.93 -11.90 2.91
N TYR A 111 -10.18 -11.86 1.80
CA TYR A 111 -10.30 -12.80 0.70
C TYR A 111 -9.08 -12.75 -0.21
N SER A 112 -9.01 -13.72 -1.11
CA SER A 112 -8.04 -13.76 -2.21
C SER A 112 -8.75 -13.66 -3.54
N TYR A 113 -8.04 -13.18 -4.56
CA TYR A 113 -8.50 -13.16 -5.93
C TYR A 113 -7.33 -13.38 -6.89
N GLU A 114 -7.63 -13.88 -8.09
CA GLU A 114 -6.64 -14.08 -9.15
C GLU A 114 -6.78 -12.97 -10.20
N GLU A 115 -5.67 -12.34 -10.52
CA GLU A 115 -5.59 -11.25 -11.50
C GLU A 115 -4.49 -11.53 -12.52
N LEU A 116 -4.78 -11.30 -13.81
CA LEU A 116 -3.74 -11.23 -14.82
C LEU A 116 -3.02 -9.87 -14.69
N TRP A 117 -1.96 -9.85 -13.89
CA TRP A 117 -1.26 -8.64 -13.53
C TRP A 117 -0.48 -8.05 -14.70
N GLN A 118 -0.89 -6.87 -15.13
CA GLN A 118 -0.22 -6.12 -16.16
C GLN A 118 0.83 -5.17 -15.52
N PRO A 119 1.93 -4.89 -16.21
CA PRO A 119 2.26 -5.31 -17.60
C PRO A 119 3.00 -6.63 -17.70
N LYS A 120 3.23 -7.31 -16.58
CA LYS A 120 4.03 -8.54 -16.55
C LYS A 120 3.33 -9.74 -17.21
N ASN A 121 2.05 -9.59 -17.58
CA ASN A 121 1.20 -10.61 -18.19
C ASN A 121 1.30 -11.96 -17.46
N ARG A 122 1.26 -11.90 -16.12
CA ARG A 122 1.39 -13.04 -15.21
C ARG A 122 0.15 -13.13 -14.34
N LEU A 123 -0.40 -14.31 -14.17
CA LEU A 123 -1.42 -14.59 -13.18
C LEU A 123 -0.79 -14.45 -11.78
N VAL A 124 -1.43 -13.65 -10.94
CA VAL A 124 -1.03 -13.42 -9.56
C VAL A 124 -2.23 -13.63 -8.65
N ILE A 125 -2.01 -14.32 -7.56
CA ILE A 125 -2.98 -14.42 -6.48
C ILE A 125 -2.73 -13.27 -5.52
N PHE A 126 -3.68 -12.35 -5.43
CA PHE A 126 -3.66 -11.28 -4.45
C PHE A 126 -4.46 -11.68 -3.21
N ARG A 127 -3.91 -11.37 -2.03
CA ARG A 127 -4.59 -11.47 -0.74
C ARG A 127 -4.98 -10.07 -0.29
N MET A 128 -6.29 -9.85 -0.08
CA MET A 128 -6.84 -8.57 0.35
C MET A 128 -7.03 -8.55 1.86
N TYR A 129 -6.56 -7.48 2.45
CA TYR A 129 -6.67 -7.15 3.86
C TYR A 129 -7.45 -5.85 4.06
N GLN A 130 -8.13 -5.73 5.18
CA GLN A 130 -8.85 -4.52 5.57
C GLN A 130 -8.67 -4.24 7.05
N MET A 131 -8.67 -2.95 7.41
CA MET A 131 -8.72 -2.46 8.77
C MET A 131 -9.75 -1.34 8.86
N ASP A 132 -10.69 -1.46 9.78
CA ASP A 132 -11.59 -0.38 10.12
C ASP A 132 -10.86 0.64 11.02
N LEU A 133 -10.93 1.90 10.65
CA LEU A 133 -10.29 3.00 11.39
C LEU A 133 -11.31 3.75 12.25
N ASN A 134 -12.43 4.13 11.68
CA ASN A 134 -13.50 4.86 12.34
C ASN A 134 -14.84 4.19 12.05
N GLY A 135 -15.42 3.54 13.06
CA GLY A 135 -16.66 2.77 12.95
C GLY A 135 -16.44 1.32 12.50
N THR A 136 -17.50 0.68 12.02
CA THR A 136 -17.48 -0.69 11.48
C THR A 136 -17.95 -0.65 10.05
N TRP A 137 -17.17 -1.22 9.15
CA TRP A 137 -17.41 -1.16 7.72
C TRP A 137 -17.57 -2.55 7.12
N PRO A 138 -18.43 -2.72 6.11
CA PRO A 138 -18.49 -3.97 5.37
C PRO A 138 -17.16 -4.22 4.65
N THR A 139 -16.88 -5.49 4.39
CA THR A 139 -15.70 -5.86 3.60
C THR A 139 -15.77 -5.20 2.22
N TYR A 140 -14.72 -4.46 1.86
CA TYR A 140 -14.58 -3.86 0.53
C TYR A 140 -14.55 -4.95 -0.54
N ARG A 141 -15.45 -4.87 -1.51
CA ARG A 141 -15.72 -5.98 -2.43
C ARG A 141 -15.35 -5.69 -3.90
N ALA A 142 -14.86 -4.51 -4.24
CA ALA A 142 -14.62 -4.19 -5.65
C ALA A 142 -13.66 -5.15 -6.35
N TYR A 143 -12.65 -5.67 -5.66
CA TYR A 143 -11.76 -6.70 -6.23
C TYR A 143 -12.46 -8.06 -6.36
N TRP A 144 -13.27 -8.44 -5.37
CA TRP A 144 -14.10 -9.63 -5.42
C TRP A 144 -15.06 -9.60 -6.60
N ASP A 145 -15.77 -8.50 -6.77
CA ASP A 145 -16.80 -8.35 -7.80
C ASP A 145 -16.18 -8.20 -9.21
N ARG A 146 -14.97 -7.69 -9.30
CA ARG A 146 -14.22 -7.51 -10.55
C ARG A 146 -13.61 -8.80 -11.09
N TRP A 147 -13.10 -9.66 -10.19
CA TRP A 147 -12.31 -10.83 -10.58
C TRP A 147 -13.09 -12.12 -10.37
N PRO A 148 -13.36 -12.93 -11.45
CA PRO A 148 -14.23 -14.09 -11.35
C PRO A 148 -13.65 -15.25 -10.52
N ARG A 149 -12.32 -15.31 -10.35
CA ARG A 149 -11.66 -16.30 -9.50
C ARG A 149 -11.27 -15.65 -8.18
N HIS A 150 -12.09 -15.90 -7.17
CA HIS A 150 -11.90 -15.39 -5.81
C HIS A 150 -12.40 -16.41 -4.78
N TRP A 151 -11.87 -16.32 -3.55
CA TRP A 151 -12.24 -17.20 -2.43
C TRP A 151 -11.83 -16.59 -1.08
N VAL A 152 -12.36 -17.15 0.00
CA VAL A 152 -11.96 -16.85 1.38
C VAL A 152 -11.01 -17.92 1.89
#